data_a9aab8f8a50ccf565caac43a61cf8465
#
_entry.id   a9aab8f8a50ccf565caac43a61cf8465
#
_cell.length_a   1.000
_cell.length_b   1.000
_cell.length_c   1.000
_cell.angle_alpha   90.00
_cell.angle_beta   90.00
_cell.angle_gamma   90.00
#
_symmetry.space_group_name_H-M   'P 1'
#
loop_
_entity.id
_entity.type
_entity.pdbx_description
1 polymer ?
#
loop_
_entity_poly.entity_id
_entity_poly.type
_entity_poly.pdbx_seq_one_letter_code
_entity_poly.pdbx_strand_id
1 'polypeptide(L)'
;MIDSIIFDVDGTLWDSTDVVADAWNQIMEKETDMTPNLTGTVLKGLFGRLLPDIAAVIFHEYPKERQLELIEACCAKEHEALLATPAPVYPGLVDALSILSRHYPLYIVSNCQAGYIEVFLEATGLGHYFKGHLCPGDTGKAKADNIRTIIEQNHLQHAVYVGDTDGDYKACLLYTSPSPRDVEES
;
A
#
# COMPACT_ATOMS: atom_id res chain seq x y z
N MET A 1 23.88 -1.12 -12.40
CA MET A 1 22.83 -0.50 -13.28
C MET A 1 21.49 -1.01 -12.76
N ILE A 2 20.50 -0.14 -12.54
CA ILE A 2 19.15 -0.53 -12.07
C ILE A 2 18.57 -1.54 -13.06
N ASP A 3 17.95 -2.60 -12.55
CA ASP A 3 17.34 -3.68 -13.34
C ASP A 3 15.83 -3.83 -13.12
N SER A 4 15.28 -3.19 -12.07
CA SER A 4 13.86 -3.27 -11.74
C SER A 4 13.40 -2.13 -10.83
N ILE A 5 12.07 -1.90 -10.78
CA ILE A 5 11.47 -0.91 -9.89
C ILE A 5 10.31 -1.57 -9.16
N ILE A 6 10.27 -1.40 -7.84
CA ILE A 6 9.21 -1.87 -6.95
C ILE A 6 8.52 -0.64 -6.37
N PHE A 7 7.20 -0.59 -6.41
CA PHE A 7 6.40 0.55 -5.92
C PHE A 7 5.59 0.17 -4.70
N ASP A 8 5.42 1.11 -3.78
CA ASP A 8 4.27 1.14 -2.87
C ASP A 8 3.01 1.60 -3.63
N VAL A 9 1.85 1.51 -2.99
CA VAL A 9 0.56 1.90 -3.59
C VAL A 9 0.09 3.24 -3.03
N ASP A 10 -0.34 3.26 -1.77
CA ASP A 10 -0.93 4.44 -1.15
C ASP A 10 0.11 5.52 -0.91
N GLY A 11 -0.18 6.75 -1.33
CA GLY A 11 0.77 7.86 -1.24
C GLY A 11 1.83 7.86 -2.35
N THR A 12 1.91 6.80 -3.17
CA THR A 12 2.90 6.64 -4.24
C THR A 12 2.27 6.53 -5.62
N LEU A 13 1.30 5.65 -5.83
CA LEU A 13 0.61 5.45 -7.11
C LEU A 13 -0.74 6.17 -7.15
N TRP A 14 -1.47 6.19 -6.05
CA TRP A 14 -2.75 6.90 -5.91
C TRP A 14 -2.94 7.49 -4.52
N ASP A 15 -3.96 8.33 -4.37
CA ASP A 15 -4.45 8.83 -3.08
C ASP A 15 -5.85 8.30 -2.82
N SER A 16 -5.96 7.17 -2.15
CA SER A 16 -7.22 6.51 -1.82
C SER A 16 -7.89 7.04 -0.56
N THR A 17 -7.20 7.90 0.20
CA THR A 17 -7.53 8.21 1.60
C THR A 17 -8.93 8.80 1.80
N ASP A 18 -9.43 9.65 0.91
CA ASP A 18 -10.77 10.23 1.05
C ASP A 18 -11.87 9.18 0.81
N VAL A 19 -11.73 8.35 -0.25
CA VAL A 19 -12.68 7.27 -0.56
C VAL A 19 -12.71 6.24 0.56
N VAL A 20 -11.55 5.88 1.09
CA VAL A 20 -11.41 4.94 2.19
C VAL A 20 -11.99 5.50 3.48
N ALA A 21 -11.76 6.78 3.79
CA ALA A 21 -12.35 7.44 4.96
C ALA A 21 -13.88 7.39 4.94
N ASP A 22 -14.48 7.68 3.80
CA ASP A 22 -15.94 7.62 3.63
C ASP A 22 -16.48 6.19 3.79
N ALA A 23 -15.78 5.20 3.23
CA ALA A 23 -16.16 3.79 3.34
C ALA A 23 -16.06 3.28 4.79
N TRP A 24 -14.98 3.59 5.49
CA TRP A 24 -14.76 3.18 6.87
C TRP A 24 -15.71 3.89 7.84
N ASN A 25 -16.04 5.16 7.62
CA ASN A 25 -17.05 5.88 8.39
C ASN A 25 -18.43 5.21 8.30
N GLN A 26 -18.81 4.65 7.14
CA GLN A 26 -20.06 3.89 6.99
C GLN A 26 -20.08 2.63 7.87
N ILE A 27 -18.95 1.93 8.03
CA ILE A 27 -18.84 0.78 8.93
C ILE A 27 -18.88 1.25 10.39
N MET A 28 -18.18 2.33 10.74
CA MET A 28 -18.24 2.90 12.08
C MET A 28 -19.67 3.25 12.48
N GLU A 29 -20.42 3.93 11.62
CA GLU A 29 -21.82 4.30 11.87
C GLU A 29 -22.74 3.08 12.06
N LYS A 30 -22.50 2.02 11.27
CA LYS A 30 -23.36 0.84 11.27
C LYS A 30 -23.03 -0.15 12.40
N GLU A 31 -21.76 -0.30 12.75
CA GLU A 31 -21.28 -1.43 13.55
C GLU A 31 -20.66 -1.03 14.89
N THR A 32 -20.62 0.28 15.20
CA THR A 32 -20.06 0.80 16.45
C THR A 32 -20.94 1.87 17.07
N ASP A 33 -20.71 2.18 18.35
CA ASP A 33 -21.30 3.33 19.04
C ASP A 33 -20.42 4.60 18.91
N MET A 34 -19.35 4.53 18.15
CA MET A 34 -18.41 5.65 17.94
C MET A 34 -18.99 6.63 16.92
N THR A 35 -18.70 7.90 17.11
CA THR A 35 -19.01 8.91 16.09
C THR A 35 -18.05 8.79 14.91
N PRO A 36 -18.53 8.59 13.66
CA PRO A 36 -17.70 8.58 12.48
C PRO A 36 -16.96 9.91 12.32
N ASN A 37 -15.63 9.87 12.30
CA ASN A 37 -14.80 11.08 12.25
C ASN A 37 -13.51 10.90 11.44
N LEU A 38 -13.40 9.83 10.66
CA LEU A 38 -12.25 9.61 9.81
C LEU A 38 -12.27 10.58 8.63
N THR A 39 -11.11 11.11 8.31
CA THR A 39 -10.86 11.97 7.15
C THR A 39 -9.65 11.44 6.39
N GLY A 40 -9.50 11.81 5.12
CA GLY A 40 -8.30 11.47 4.35
C GLY A 40 -7.02 11.90 5.06
N THR A 41 -7.03 13.07 5.73
CA THR A 41 -5.87 13.53 6.52
C THR A 41 -5.52 12.60 7.68
N VAL A 42 -6.51 12.07 8.39
CA VAL A 42 -6.31 11.09 9.46
C VAL A 42 -5.73 9.80 8.90
N LEU A 43 -6.30 9.29 7.80
CA LEU A 43 -5.83 8.05 7.18
C LEU A 43 -4.43 8.18 6.59
N LYS A 44 -4.04 9.33 6.03
CA LYS A 44 -2.66 9.59 5.60
C LYS A 44 -1.63 9.40 6.72
N GLY A 45 -1.99 9.72 7.96
CA GLY A 45 -1.13 9.49 9.12
C GLY A 45 -1.08 8.03 9.60
N LEU A 46 -1.95 7.17 9.10
CA LEU A 46 -2.07 5.76 9.49
C LEU A 46 -1.58 4.80 8.39
N PHE A 47 -1.75 5.16 7.13
CA PHE A 47 -1.36 4.32 6.00
C PHE A 47 0.14 4.02 6.01
N GLY A 48 0.52 2.86 5.47
CA GLY A 48 1.86 2.31 5.58
C GLY A 48 2.09 1.46 6.85
N ARG A 49 1.21 1.54 7.87
CA ARG A 49 1.23 0.64 9.02
C ARG A 49 0.53 -0.68 8.69
N LEU A 50 0.72 -1.68 9.54
CA LEU A 50 -0.05 -2.92 9.46
C LEU A 50 -1.50 -2.70 9.91
N LEU A 51 -2.44 -3.40 9.30
CA LEU A 51 -3.87 -3.27 9.62
C LEU A 51 -4.22 -3.48 11.11
N PRO A 52 -3.64 -4.44 11.84
CA PRO A 52 -3.88 -4.56 13.28
C PRO A 52 -3.48 -3.32 14.09
N ASP A 53 -2.42 -2.63 13.67
CA ASP A 53 -1.95 -1.40 14.33
C ASP A 53 -2.90 -0.23 14.03
N ILE A 54 -3.42 -0.16 12.79
CA ILE A 54 -4.44 0.82 12.40
C ILE A 54 -5.73 0.57 13.18
N ALA A 55 -6.17 -0.69 13.27
CA ALA A 55 -7.35 -1.09 14.03
C ALA A 55 -7.24 -0.69 15.52
N ALA A 56 -6.08 -0.91 16.12
CA ALA A 56 -5.82 -0.55 17.51
C ALA A 56 -5.86 0.96 17.75
N VAL A 57 -5.54 1.79 16.75
CA VAL A 57 -5.64 3.24 16.84
C VAL A 57 -7.08 3.71 16.68
N ILE A 58 -7.78 3.23 15.64
CA ILE A 58 -9.13 3.71 15.30
C ILE A 58 -10.16 3.17 16.30
N PHE A 59 -10.11 1.87 16.60
CA PHE A 59 -11.08 1.16 17.42
C PHE A 59 -10.59 0.89 18.85
N HIS A 60 -9.76 1.78 19.41
CA HIS A 60 -9.08 1.61 20.69
C HIS A 60 -10.04 1.36 21.88
N GLU A 61 -11.31 1.73 21.78
CA GLU A 61 -12.34 1.49 22.81
C GLU A 61 -12.86 0.04 22.83
N TYR A 62 -12.57 -0.76 21.77
CA TYR A 62 -13.04 -2.13 21.65
C TYR A 62 -11.95 -3.16 22.01
N PRO A 63 -12.35 -4.36 22.47
CA PRO A 63 -11.41 -5.48 22.62
C PRO A 63 -10.71 -5.83 21.31
N LYS A 64 -9.51 -6.38 21.40
CA LYS A 64 -8.66 -6.68 20.22
C LYS A 64 -9.36 -7.53 19.17
N GLU A 65 -10.12 -8.53 19.57
CA GLU A 65 -10.88 -9.38 18.66
C GLU A 65 -11.89 -8.57 17.86
N ARG A 66 -12.61 -7.64 18.52
CA ARG A 66 -13.58 -6.77 17.84
C ARG A 66 -12.91 -5.73 16.96
N GLN A 67 -11.73 -5.22 17.35
CA GLN A 67 -10.94 -4.33 16.50
C GLN A 67 -10.60 -5.00 15.17
N LEU A 68 -10.21 -6.29 15.17
CA LEU A 68 -9.88 -7.04 13.97
C LEU A 68 -11.12 -7.29 13.10
N GLU A 69 -12.25 -7.66 13.68
CA GLU A 69 -13.51 -7.81 12.94
C GLU A 69 -13.94 -6.48 12.27
N LEU A 70 -13.83 -5.37 12.97
CA LEU A 70 -14.19 -4.05 12.45
C LEU A 70 -13.29 -3.63 11.31
N ILE A 71 -11.96 -3.82 11.43
CA ILE A 71 -11.05 -3.44 10.35
C ILE A 71 -11.22 -4.34 9.11
N GLU A 72 -11.56 -5.63 9.28
CA GLU A 72 -11.91 -6.51 8.17
C GLU A 72 -13.17 -6.04 7.44
N ALA A 73 -14.21 -5.62 8.18
CA ALA A 73 -15.42 -5.04 7.60
C ALA A 73 -15.11 -3.72 6.86
N CYS A 74 -14.25 -2.89 7.43
CA CYS A 74 -13.75 -1.67 6.79
C CYS A 74 -13.04 -1.99 5.47
N CYS A 75 -12.12 -2.96 5.45
CA CYS A 75 -11.39 -3.39 4.25
C CYS A 75 -12.33 -3.92 3.15
N ALA A 76 -13.33 -4.73 3.52
CA ALA A 76 -14.32 -5.20 2.56
C ALA A 76 -15.11 -4.04 1.95
N LYS A 77 -15.51 -3.05 2.77
CA LYS A 77 -16.26 -1.89 2.30
C LYS A 77 -15.43 -0.95 1.43
N GLU A 78 -14.14 -0.76 1.73
CA GLU A 78 -13.25 0.05 0.89
C GLU A 78 -13.02 -0.57 -0.47
N HIS A 79 -12.88 -1.91 -0.58
CA HIS A 79 -12.77 -2.58 -1.87
C HIS A 79 -14.00 -2.29 -2.77
N GLU A 80 -15.21 -2.42 -2.21
CA GLU A 80 -16.45 -2.06 -2.92
C GLU A 80 -16.44 -0.59 -3.37
N ALA A 81 -16.07 0.32 -2.47
CA ALA A 81 -16.07 1.75 -2.73
C ALA A 81 -15.04 2.14 -3.81
N LEU A 82 -13.83 1.61 -3.74
CA LEU A 82 -12.74 1.90 -4.68
C LEU A 82 -13.01 1.33 -6.08
N LEU A 83 -13.68 0.18 -6.18
CA LEU A 83 -14.13 -0.36 -7.47
C LEU A 83 -15.29 0.46 -8.07
N ALA A 84 -16.20 0.96 -7.24
CA ALA A 84 -17.32 1.79 -7.68
C ALA A 84 -16.89 3.22 -8.04
N THR A 85 -15.95 3.78 -7.27
CA THR A 85 -15.43 5.14 -7.45
C THR A 85 -13.92 5.13 -7.27
N PRO A 86 -13.16 4.90 -8.36
CA PRO A 86 -11.71 4.83 -8.29
C PRO A 86 -11.10 6.10 -7.70
N ALA A 87 -10.15 5.93 -6.80
CA ALA A 87 -9.37 7.03 -6.27
C ALA A 87 -8.47 7.65 -7.35
N PRO A 88 -8.13 8.95 -7.25
CA PRO A 88 -7.26 9.59 -8.21
C PRO A 88 -5.84 9.05 -8.15
N VAL A 89 -5.27 8.71 -9.28
CA VAL A 89 -3.84 8.47 -9.42
C VAL A 89 -3.07 9.79 -9.44
N TYR A 90 -1.81 9.78 -9.02
CA TYR A 90 -1.00 11.00 -9.03
C TYR A 90 -0.78 11.53 -10.45
N PRO A 91 -0.74 12.86 -10.64
CA PRO A 91 -0.51 13.47 -11.94
C PRO A 91 0.78 12.98 -12.61
N GLY A 92 0.70 12.58 -13.87
CA GLY A 92 1.84 12.08 -14.64
C GLY A 92 2.19 10.61 -14.40
N LEU A 93 1.48 9.90 -13.51
CA LEU A 93 1.77 8.50 -13.20
C LEU A 93 1.70 7.60 -14.43
N VAL A 94 0.63 7.71 -15.22
CA VAL A 94 0.42 6.86 -16.41
C VAL A 94 1.55 7.04 -17.42
N ASP A 95 1.98 8.27 -17.66
CA ASP A 95 3.10 8.57 -18.55
C ASP A 95 4.41 7.99 -18.00
N ALA A 96 4.66 8.14 -16.69
CA ALA A 96 5.82 7.59 -16.02
C ALA A 96 5.86 6.06 -16.13
N LEU A 97 4.76 5.37 -15.81
CA LEU A 97 4.66 3.91 -15.93
C LEU A 97 4.84 3.44 -17.37
N SER A 98 4.25 4.15 -18.34
CA SER A 98 4.42 3.86 -19.78
C SER A 98 5.87 3.94 -20.23
N ILE A 99 6.64 4.91 -19.73
CA ILE A 99 8.06 5.05 -20.05
C ILE A 99 8.89 3.99 -19.32
N LEU A 100 8.70 3.87 -18.00
CA LEU A 100 9.51 2.99 -17.15
C LEU A 100 9.34 1.50 -17.52
N SER A 101 8.11 1.06 -17.81
CA SER A 101 7.82 -0.34 -18.16
C SER A 101 8.49 -0.81 -19.47
N ARG A 102 8.92 0.10 -20.33
CA ARG A 102 9.68 -0.22 -21.56
C ARG A 102 11.15 -0.56 -21.27
N HIS A 103 11.64 -0.12 -20.11
CA HIS A 103 13.06 -0.25 -19.75
C HIS A 103 13.28 -1.19 -18.56
N TYR A 104 12.30 -1.30 -17.68
CA TYR A 104 12.39 -2.04 -16.41
C TYR A 104 11.14 -2.88 -16.16
N PRO A 105 11.25 -4.09 -15.64
CA PRO A 105 10.13 -4.78 -15.02
C PRO A 105 9.69 -4.00 -13.77
N LEU A 106 8.37 -3.78 -13.65
CA LEU A 106 7.77 -3.05 -12.54
C LEU A 106 7.01 -4.04 -11.66
N TYR A 107 7.10 -3.83 -10.33
CA TYR A 107 6.44 -4.65 -9.31
C TYR A 107 5.77 -3.75 -8.28
N ILE A 108 4.86 -4.33 -7.49
CA ILE A 108 4.23 -3.66 -6.36
C ILE A 108 4.49 -4.46 -5.08
N VAL A 109 4.88 -3.79 -4.00
CA VAL A 109 4.88 -4.34 -2.64
C VAL A 109 4.36 -3.28 -1.68
N SER A 110 3.20 -3.51 -1.08
CA SER A 110 2.54 -2.57 -0.17
C SER A 110 2.12 -3.24 1.14
N ASN A 111 1.98 -2.47 2.22
CA ASN A 111 1.40 -2.94 3.49
C ASN A 111 -0.13 -2.81 3.45
N CYS A 112 -0.79 -3.81 2.92
CA CYS A 112 -2.24 -3.84 2.79
C CYS A 112 -2.81 -5.25 3.00
N GLN A 113 -4.14 -5.35 3.04
CA GLN A 113 -4.87 -6.61 3.05
C GLN A 113 -4.81 -7.32 1.69
N ALA A 114 -5.14 -8.60 1.71
CA ALA A 114 -5.32 -9.39 0.49
C ALA A 114 -6.39 -8.76 -0.42
N GLY A 115 -6.15 -8.73 -1.72
CA GLY A 115 -7.07 -8.19 -2.72
C GLY A 115 -6.98 -6.68 -2.95
N TYR A 116 -6.31 -5.92 -2.08
CA TYR A 116 -6.24 -4.45 -2.22
C TYR A 116 -5.45 -4.00 -3.45
N ILE A 117 -4.32 -4.65 -3.71
CA ILE A 117 -3.51 -4.33 -4.89
C ILE A 117 -4.29 -4.67 -6.17
N GLU A 118 -5.02 -5.77 -6.17
CA GLU A 118 -5.88 -6.16 -7.28
C GLU A 118 -7.00 -5.13 -7.51
N VAL A 119 -7.61 -4.61 -6.45
CA VAL A 119 -8.59 -3.51 -6.53
C VAL A 119 -7.96 -2.27 -7.18
N PHE A 120 -6.76 -1.86 -6.75
CA PHE A 120 -6.03 -0.76 -7.39
C PHE A 120 -5.81 -1.02 -8.89
N LEU A 121 -5.32 -2.21 -9.25
CA LEU A 121 -5.01 -2.56 -10.64
C LEU A 121 -6.27 -2.61 -11.52
N GLU A 122 -7.38 -3.14 -10.98
CA GLU A 122 -8.67 -3.22 -11.67
C GLU A 122 -9.30 -1.82 -11.83
N ALA A 123 -9.41 -1.08 -10.74
CA ALA A 123 -10.04 0.24 -10.71
C ALA A 123 -9.33 1.26 -11.64
N THR A 124 -7.99 1.16 -11.76
CA THR A 124 -7.19 2.08 -12.59
C THR A 124 -6.90 1.56 -13.99
N GLY A 125 -7.04 0.25 -14.25
CA GLY A 125 -6.64 -0.38 -15.51
C GLY A 125 -5.12 -0.46 -15.72
N LEU A 126 -4.31 -0.21 -14.68
CA LEU A 126 -2.84 -0.14 -14.78
C LEU A 126 -2.11 -1.48 -14.64
N GLY A 127 -2.86 -2.57 -14.45
CA GLY A 127 -2.29 -3.92 -14.22
C GLY A 127 -1.31 -4.38 -15.30
N HIS A 128 -1.49 -3.94 -16.53
CA HIS A 128 -0.64 -4.33 -17.67
C HIS A 128 0.81 -3.80 -17.58
N TYR A 129 1.09 -2.82 -16.71
CA TYR A 129 2.46 -2.33 -16.50
C TYR A 129 3.26 -3.19 -15.52
N PHE A 130 2.60 -3.91 -14.62
CA PHE A 130 3.25 -4.62 -13.52
C PHE A 130 3.42 -6.12 -13.83
N LYS A 131 4.56 -6.67 -13.42
CA LYS A 131 4.90 -8.10 -13.61
C LYS A 131 4.44 -8.98 -12.44
N GLY A 132 4.21 -8.38 -11.28
CA GLY A 132 3.73 -9.06 -10.08
C GLY A 132 3.64 -8.12 -8.89
N HIS A 133 3.00 -8.60 -7.84
CA HIS A 133 2.84 -7.87 -6.60
C HIS A 133 2.78 -8.81 -5.40
N LEU A 134 3.08 -8.29 -4.20
CA LEU A 134 2.94 -8.98 -2.93
C LEU A 134 2.51 -8.00 -1.84
N CYS A 135 1.74 -8.49 -0.88
CA CYS A 135 1.41 -7.76 0.34
C CYS A 135 1.36 -8.70 1.57
N PRO A 136 1.41 -8.15 2.80
CA PRO A 136 1.24 -8.93 4.02
C PRO A 136 -0.08 -9.72 4.08
N GLY A 137 -1.15 -9.16 3.53
CA GLY A 137 -2.45 -9.83 3.49
C GLY A 137 -2.42 -11.17 2.76
N ASP A 138 -1.64 -11.27 1.68
CA ASP A 138 -1.51 -12.52 0.91
C ASP A 138 -0.48 -13.48 1.50
N THR A 139 0.64 -12.94 1.98
CA THR A 139 1.82 -13.74 2.32
C THR A 139 1.96 -14.01 3.82
N GLY A 140 1.34 -13.23 4.67
CA GLY A 140 1.58 -13.20 6.11
C GLY A 140 2.97 -12.68 6.50
N LYS A 141 3.73 -12.11 5.56
CA LYS A 141 5.11 -11.64 5.76
C LYS A 141 5.18 -10.12 5.82
N ALA A 142 6.19 -9.59 6.49
CA ALA A 142 6.47 -8.16 6.51
C ALA A 142 6.82 -7.62 5.10
N LYS A 143 6.65 -6.30 4.90
CA LYS A 143 6.97 -5.62 3.63
C LYS A 143 8.40 -5.93 3.14
N ALA A 144 9.38 -5.86 4.02
CA ALA A 144 10.77 -6.16 3.69
C ALA A 144 10.97 -7.59 3.16
N ASP A 145 10.31 -8.59 3.76
CA ASP A 145 10.37 -9.98 3.29
C ASP A 145 9.66 -10.16 1.95
N ASN A 146 8.58 -9.41 1.71
CA ASN A 146 7.89 -9.40 0.41
C ASN A 146 8.76 -8.77 -0.68
N ILE A 147 9.47 -7.67 -0.38
CA ILE A 147 10.47 -7.08 -1.29
C ILE A 147 11.56 -8.12 -1.62
N ARG A 148 12.13 -8.76 -0.61
CA ARG A 148 13.11 -9.83 -0.82
C ARG A 148 12.56 -10.96 -1.68
N THR A 149 11.33 -11.40 -1.44
CA THR A 149 10.69 -12.45 -2.22
C THR A 149 10.57 -12.06 -3.70
N ILE A 150 10.16 -10.82 -4.01
CA ILE A 150 10.13 -10.31 -5.40
C ILE A 150 11.54 -10.35 -6.01
N ILE A 151 12.55 -9.86 -5.29
CA ILE A 151 13.95 -9.83 -5.76
C ILE A 151 14.45 -11.24 -6.07
N GLU A 152 14.27 -12.19 -5.15
CA GLU A 152 14.76 -13.56 -5.29
C GLU A 152 14.03 -14.32 -6.41
N GLN A 153 12.70 -14.26 -6.45
CA GLN A 153 11.90 -14.98 -7.45
C GLN A 153 12.15 -14.50 -8.89
N ASN A 154 12.50 -13.23 -9.06
CA ASN A 154 12.73 -12.63 -10.36
C ASN A 154 14.21 -12.44 -10.68
N HIS A 155 15.12 -12.94 -9.82
CA HIS A 155 16.58 -12.87 -9.99
C HIS A 155 17.11 -11.44 -10.19
N LEU A 156 16.50 -10.47 -9.49
CA LEU A 156 16.87 -9.07 -9.57
C LEU A 156 18.16 -8.80 -8.78
N GLN A 157 19.01 -7.90 -9.26
CA GLN A 157 20.30 -7.58 -8.65
C GLN A 157 20.35 -6.14 -8.10
N HIS A 158 19.65 -5.22 -8.74
CA HIS A 158 19.67 -3.79 -8.44
C HIS A 158 18.28 -3.18 -8.52
N ALA A 159 17.36 -3.70 -7.69
CA ALA A 159 16.01 -3.17 -7.57
C ALA A 159 16.02 -1.80 -6.87
N VAL A 160 15.18 -0.88 -7.36
CA VAL A 160 14.85 0.38 -6.68
C VAL A 160 13.45 0.27 -6.12
N TYR A 161 13.27 0.69 -4.87
CA TYR A 161 11.96 0.82 -4.26
C TYR A 161 11.52 2.29 -4.26
N VAL A 162 10.26 2.53 -4.62
CA VAL A 162 9.62 3.86 -4.63
C VAL A 162 8.45 3.82 -3.65
N GLY A 163 8.49 4.66 -2.63
CA GLY A 163 7.49 4.78 -1.58
C GLY A 163 7.56 6.15 -0.92
N ASP A 164 6.59 6.48 -0.08
CA ASP A 164 6.44 7.80 0.53
C ASP A 164 6.59 7.82 2.06
N THR A 165 6.73 6.65 2.70
CA THR A 165 6.82 6.54 4.15
C THR A 165 8.22 6.18 4.65
N ASP A 166 8.50 6.53 5.92
CA ASP A 166 9.70 6.07 6.63
C ASP A 166 9.77 4.54 6.75
N GLY A 167 8.60 3.87 6.77
CA GLY A 167 8.50 2.41 6.71
C GLY A 167 9.02 1.83 5.40
N ASP A 168 8.77 2.50 4.29
CA ASP A 168 9.28 2.11 2.96
C ASP A 168 10.80 2.24 2.90
N TYR A 169 11.32 3.36 3.36
CA TYR A 169 12.75 3.59 3.45
C TYR A 169 13.46 2.49 4.27
N LYS A 170 12.95 2.19 5.46
CA LYS A 170 13.50 1.13 6.31
C LYS A 170 13.40 -0.26 5.69
N ALA A 171 12.29 -0.56 5.03
CA ALA A 171 12.11 -1.85 4.37
C ALA A 171 13.06 -2.04 3.18
N CYS A 172 13.28 -1.00 2.38
CA CYS A 172 14.14 -1.08 1.22
C CYS A 172 15.63 -1.16 1.56
N LEU A 173 16.10 -0.51 2.64
CA LEU A 173 17.50 -0.55 3.07
C LEU A 173 18.02 -1.96 3.37
N LEU A 174 17.13 -2.89 3.71
CA LEU A 174 17.51 -4.26 4.01
C LEU A 174 17.90 -5.07 2.77
N TYR A 175 17.47 -4.67 1.56
CA TYR A 175 17.58 -5.49 0.36
C TYR A 175 17.95 -4.73 -0.92
N THR A 176 18.03 -3.41 -0.88
CA THR A 176 18.45 -2.59 -2.03
C THR A 176 19.84 -1.99 -1.78
N SER A 177 20.50 -1.60 -2.85
CA SER A 177 21.77 -0.87 -2.72
C SER A 177 21.58 0.44 -1.94
N PRO A 178 22.56 0.84 -1.11
CA PRO A 178 22.45 2.08 -0.34
C PRO A 178 22.17 3.27 -1.25
N SER A 179 21.28 4.15 -0.79
CA SER A 179 20.99 5.41 -1.47
C SER A 179 22.26 6.28 -1.54
N PRO A 180 22.42 7.14 -2.56
CA PRO A 180 23.52 8.11 -2.59
C PRO A 180 23.64 8.97 -1.32
N ARG A 181 22.55 9.16 -0.57
CA ARG A 181 22.57 9.86 0.75
C ARG A 181 23.25 9.06 1.83
N ASP A 182 23.21 7.71 1.79
CA ASP A 182 23.81 6.86 2.81
C ASP A 182 25.35 6.81 2.67
N VAL A 183 25.90 7.24 1.53
CA VAL A 183 27.33 7.24 1.24
C VAL A 183 28.00 8.55 1.72
N GLU A 184 27.22 9.63 1.93
CA GLU A 184 27.74 10.93 2.37
C GLU A 184 27.87 11.06 3.90
N GLU A 185 27.27 10.15 4.69
CA GLU A 185 27.32 10.15 6.16
C GLU A 185 28.33 9.14 6.77
N SER A 186 29.22 8.54 5.97
CA SER A 186 30.22 7.57 6.44
C SER A 186 31.66 8.07 6.32
#